data_9d9e42ba3b241e2efb4c9a9c57c88ed1
#
_entry.id   9d9e42ba3b241e2efb4c9a9c57c88ed1
#
_cell.length_a   1.000
_cell.length_b   1.000
_cell.length_c   1.000
_cell.angle_alpha   90.00
_cell.angle_beta   90.00
_cell.angle_gamma   90.00
#
_symmetry.space_group_name_H-M   'P 1'
#
loop_
_entity.id
_entity.type
_entity.pdbx_description
1 polymer ?
#
loop_
_entity_poly.entity_id
_entity_poly.type
_entity_poly.pdbx_seq_one_letter_code
_entity_poly.pdbx_strand_id
1 'polypeptide(L)'
;MNRSPRVLFLGMQGNFSLPSLQSLIESGVEVCAIVMPAPSDARKDRPALYQHVQPRYGRSFVPVLNSTLSSNIVQFAQAHAIPLWEVTRMSDPLTLATLSAYQPDVICVACFSLRIPRAVLAIPRLGSLNVHPSLLPRNRGPVPLFWTFREGSEETGVTIHMMDEGMDSGDIVAQEAIPVPDGISYSTLEVLCAAIGGRLLARTVWELYRGEAVRIAQDEKESSYHSFPEEADYRVPVAEWSAKHVYKFICGVGMWGGPITLELEDKIIQVRQVISYSHEDVIMLESEAYCQRGSELWIRCKVGWVGVPNMLSVLP
;
A
#
# COMPACT_ATOMS: atom_id res chain seq x y z
N MET A 1 3.29 -37.86 3.37
CA MET A 1 3.92 -36.56 3.58
C MET A 1 2.91 -35.50 3.16
N ASN A 2 2.48 -34.65 4.09
CA ASN A 2 1.58 -33.55 3.73
C ASN A 2 2.34 -32.58 2.82
N ARG A 3 1.87 -32.42 1.58
CA ARG A 3 2.42 -31.44 0.63
C ARG A 3 2.14 -30.03 1.16
N SER A 4 3.10 -29.13 1.05
CA SER A 4 2.90 -27.70 1.33
C SER A 4 1.97 -27.06 0.29
N PRO A 5 1.18 -26.03 0.66
CA PRO A 5 0.41 -25.25 -0.31
C PRO A 5 1.35 -24.60 -1.34
N ARG A 6 0.97 -24.65 -2.62
CA ARG A 6 1.69 -24.02 -3.74
C ARG A 6 1.08 -22.67 -4.03
N VAL A 7 1.87 -21.64 -3.96
CA VAL A 7 1.45 -20.25 -4.17
C VAL A 7 2.12 -19.66 -5.40
N LEU A 8 1.31 -19.07 -6.28
CA LEU A 8 1.77 -18.13 -7.28
C LEU A 8 1.63 -16.72 -6.69
N PHE A 9 2.75 -16.00 -6.55
CA PHE A 9 2.75 -14.69 -5.93
C PHE A 9 2.79 -13.57 -6.97
N LEU A 10 1.84 -12.64 -6.91
CA LEU A 10 1.77 -11.43 -7.72
C LEU A 10 2.12 -10.22 -6.84
N GLY A 11 3.17 -9.50 -7.22
CA GLY A 11 3.63 -8.34 -6.46
C GLY A 11 4.42 -7.37 -7.33
N MET A 12 4.92 -6.30 -6.76
CA MET A 12 5.76 -5.33 -7.46
C MET A 12 6.90 -4.83 -6.57
N GLN A 13 7.83 -4.08 -7.13
CA GLN A 13 8.86 -3.40 -6.37
C GLN A 13 8.21 -2.43 -5.37
N GLY A 14 8.74 -2.40 -4.16
CA GLY A 14 8.25 -1.54 -3.08
C GLY A 14 8.22 -2.25 -1.74
N ASN A 15 7.85 -1.51 -0.71
CA ASN A 15 7.91 -1.99 0.68
C ASN A 15 6.75 -2.94 1.02
N PHE A 16 5.71 -3.01 0.21
CA PHE A 16 4.48 -3.73 0.56
C PHE A 16 4.50 -5.21 0.16
N SER A 17 5.04 -5.55 -1.02
CA SER A 17 5.03 -6.94 -1.51
C SER A 17 6.02 -7.87 -0.80
N LEU A 18 7.20 -7.34 -0.45
CA LEU A 18 8.30 -8.17 0.06
C LEU A 18 7.98 -8.83 1.42
N PRO A 19 7.41 -8.14 2.44
CA PRO A 19 7.04 -8.77 3.70
C PRO A 19 6.03 -9.92 3.54
N SER A 20 5.07 -9.78 2.61
CA SER A 20 4.12 -10.85 2.28
C SER A 20 4.82 -12.08 1.71
N LEU A 21 5.74 -11.87 0.78
CA LEU A 21 6.54 -12.95 0.18
C LEU A 21 7.45 -13.65 1.20
N GLN A 22 8.10 -12.87 2.07
CA GLN A 22 8.94 -13.40 3.15
C GLN A 22 8.12 -14.28 4.11
N SER A 23 6.99 -13.78 4.59
CA SER A 23 6.12 -14.50 5.51
C SER A 23 5.57 -15.81 4.92
N LEU A 24 5.26 -15.84 3.61
CA LEU A 24 4.86 -17.08 2.94
C LEU A 24 5.96 -18.13 3.00
N ILE A 25 7.19 -17.78 2.65
CA ILE A 25 8.33 -18.69 2.65
C ILE A 25 8.69 -19.16 4.07
N GLU A 26 8.75 -18.23 5.03
CA GLU A 26 9.04 -18.53 6.43
C GLU A 26 8.01 -19.48 7.06
N SER A 27 6.75 -19.42 6.59
CA SER A 27 5.68 -20.33 7.02
C SER A 27 5.74 -21.71 6.38
N GLY A 28 6.70 -21.98 5.48
CA GLY A 28 6.85 -23.24 4.78
C GLY A 28 5.91 -23.43 3.58
N VAL A 29 5.32 -22.35 3.06
CA VAL A 29 4.57 -22.32 1.80
C VAL A 29 5.54 -22.41 0.63
N GLU A 30 5.21 -23.25 -0.36
CA GLU A 30 5.96 -23.33 -1.62
C GLU A 30 5.56 -22.18 -2.55
N VAL A 31 6.38 -21.15 -2.66
CA VAL A 31 6.19 -20.12 -3.69
C VAL A 31 6.74 -20.63 -5.00
N CYS A 32 5.87 -21.08 -5.89
CA CYS A 32 6.26 -21.75 -7.15
C CYS A 32 6.71 -20.79 -8.25
N ALA A 33 6.25 -19.53 -8.23
CA ALA A 33 6.73 -18.45 -9.08
C ALA A 33 6.30 -17.09 -8.53
N ILE A 34 7.01 -16.04 -8.94
CA ILE A 34 6.69 -14.64 -8.68
C ILE A 34 6.41 -13.96 -10.01
N VAL A 35 5.37 -13.13 -10.05
CA VAL A 35 4.97 -12.34 -11.22
C VAL A 35 4.96 -10.88 -10.85
N MET A 36 5.65 -10.05 -11.63
CA MET A 36 5.65 -8.60 -11.48
C MET A 36 5.08 -7.93 -12.73
N PRO A 37 4.42 -6.77 -12.60
CA PRO A 37 4.05 -5.98 -13.76
C PRO A 37 5.32 -5.40 -14.40
N ALA A 38 5.43 -5.45 -15.71
CA ALA A 38 6.49 -4.76 -16.43
C ALA A 38 6.34 -3.22 -16.23
N PRO A 39 7.46 -2.47 -16.22
CA PRO A 39 7.40 -1.00 -16.18
C PRO A 39 6.50 -0.44 -17.29
N SER A 40 5.78 0.64 -16.99
CA SER A 40 4.76 1.20 -17.88
C SER A 40 5.29 1.65 -19.25
N ASP A 41 6.49 2.20 -19.26
CA ASP A 41 7.23 2.65 -20.44
C ASP A 41 7.68 1.48 -21.35
N ALA A 42 7.95 0.33 -20.74
CA ALA A 42 8.42 -0.87 -21.44
C ALA A 42 7.30 -1.78 -21.98
N ARG A 43 6.02 -1.53 -21.64
CA ARG A 43 4.92 -2.47 -21.94
C ARG A 43 4.60 -2.57 -23.42
N LYS A 44 4.85 -1.53 -24.21
CA LYS A 44 4.50 -1.49 -25.65
C LYS A 44 5.38 -2.38 -26.50
N ASP A 45 6.66 -2.51 -26.16
CA ASP A 45 7.69 -3.12 -26.99
C ASP A 45 8.13 -4.51 -26.47
N ARG A 46 7.55 -4.99 -25.37
CA ARG A 46 7.91 -6.27 -24.76
C ARG A 46 6.86 -7.36 -25.00
N PRO A 47 7.26 -8.64 -25.00
CA PRO A 47 6.30 -9.74 -25.04
C PRO A 47 5.33 -9.68 -23.86
N ALA A 48 4.19 -10.36 -24.00
CA ALA A 48 3.15 -10.38 -22.97
C ALA A 48 3.66 -10.87 -21.61
N LEU A 49 4.61 -11.81 -21.66
CA LEU A 49 5.27 -12.39 -20.49
C LEU A 49 6.73 -12.71 -20.85
N TYR A 50 7.66 -12.43 -19.96
CA TYR A 50 9.06 -12.85 -20.11
C TYR A 50 9.67 -13.19 -18.75
N GLN A 51 10.55 -14.18 -18.74
CA GLN A 51 11.21 -14.63 -17.53
C GLN A 51 12.47 -13.80 -17.28
N HIS A 52 12.67 -13.36 -16.05
CA HIS A 52 13.96 -12.86 -15.62
C HIS A 52 14.98 -13.99 -15.58
N VAL A 53 15.76 -14.11 -16.63
CA VAL A 53 16.88 -15.05 -16.66
C VAL A 53 18.05 -14.39 -15.94
N GLN A 54 18.55 -15.03 -14.88
CA GLN A 54 19.78 -14.58 -14.24
C GLN A 54 20.92 -14.58 -15.28
N PRO A 55 21.68 -13.48 -15.40
CA PRO A 55 22.96 -13.58 -16.08
C PRO A 55 23.79 -14.61 -15.31
N ARG A 56 24.28 -15.62 -16.00
CA ARG A 56 25.28 -16.59 -15.46
C ARG A 56 26.59 -15.84 -15.24
N TYR A 57 26.64 -14.91 -14.30
CA TYR A 57 27.93 -14.38 -13.85
C TYR A 57 28.59 -15.47 -13.02
N GLY A 58 29.78 -15.91 -13.48
CA GLY A 58 30.68 -16.70 -12.68
C GLY A 58 30.86 -16.02 -11.32
N ARG A 59 31.03 -16.83 -10.26
CA ARG A 59 31.19 -16.38 -8.88
C ARG A 59 32.18 -15.21 -8.82
N SER A 60 31.70 -13.99 -8.78
CA SER A 60 32.51 -12.81 -8.45
C SER A 60 32.76 -12.86 -6.96
N PHE A 61 34.00 -13.12 -6.56
CA PHE A 61 34.45 -13.10 -5.17
C PHE A 61 34.64 -11.65 -4.65
N VAL A 62 33.74 -10.77 -4.91
CA VAL A 62 33.75 -9.46 -4.24
C VAL A 62 32.66 -9.49 -3.19
N PRO A 63 32.99 -9.51 -1.88
CA PRO A 63 32.00 -9.29 -0.85
C PRO A 63 31.54 -7.85 -1.00
N VAL A 64 30.36 -7.65 -1.57
CA VAL A 64 29.69 -6.36 -1.57
C VAL A 64 29.23 -6.13 -0.14
N LEU A 65 30.01 -5.37 0.60
CA LEU A 65 29.66 -4.75 1.88
C LEU A 65 28.55 -3.71 1.63
N ASN A 66 27.32 -4.17 1.40
CA ASN A 66 26.15 -3.33 1.34
C ASN A 66 25.08 -3.85 2.28
N SER A 67 25.27 -3.58 3.57
CA SER A 67 24.31 -3.85 4.64
C SER A 67 23.13 -2.89 4.69
N THR A 68 22.88 -2.10 3.65
CA THR A 68 21.80 -1.10 3.58
C THR A 68 21.00 -1.12 2.28
N LEU A 69 21.20 -2.12 1.42
CA LEU A 69 20.31 -2.31 0.28
C LEU A 69 19.04 -3.01 0.78
N SER A 70 17.94 -2.27 0.82
CA SER A 70 16.61 -2.85 0.93
C SER A 70 16.52 -4.00 -0.09
N SER A 71 16.45 -5.25 0.39
CA SER A 71 16.31 -6.42 -0.46
C SER A 71 15.04 -6.23 -1.30
N ASN A 72 15.22 -6.13 -2.61
CA ASN A 72 14.09 -6.02 -3.51
C ASN A 72 13.55 -7.41 -3.89
N ILE A 73 12.34 -7.47 -4.40
CA ILE A 73 11.67 -8.72 -4.77
C ILE A 73 12.47 -9.55 -5.79
N VAL A 74 13.25 -8.90 -6.67
CA VAL A 74 14.11 -9.57 -7.67
C VAL A 74 15.26 -10.28 -6.99
N GLN A 75 15.96 -9.59 -6.09
CA GLN A 75 17.08 -10.19 -5.31
C GLN A 75 16.57 -11.32 -4.41
N PHE A 76 15.38 -11.13 -3.83
CA PHE A 76 14.74 -12.16 -3.03
C PHE A 76 14.41 -13.41 -3.84
N ALA A 77 13.80 -13.25 -5.02
CA ALA A 77 13.53 -14.36 -5.95
C ALA A 77 14.81 -15.11 -6.33
N GLN A 78 15.89 -14.38 -6.61
CA GLN A 78 17.19 -14.94 -6.93
C GLN A 78 17.80 -15.74 -5.76
N ALA A 79 17.77 -15.19 -4.55
CA ALA A 79 18.32 -15.83 -3.36
C ALA A 79 17.61 -17.16 -3.03
N HIS A 80 16.32 -17.23 -3.32
CA HIS A 80 15.49 -18.42 -3.08
C HIS A 80 15.32 -19.32 -4.32
N ALA A 81 15.99 -19.01 -5.44
CA ALA A 81 15.86 -19.72 -6.71
C ALA A 81 14.41 -19.85 -7.21
N ILE A 82 13.58 -18.85 -6.95
CA ILE A 82 12.18 -18.80 -7.37
C ILE A 82 12.10 -18.21 -8.78
N PRO A 83 11.39 -18.85 -9.74
CA PRO A 83 11.14 -18.27 -11.05
C PRO A 83 10.46 -16.92 -10.95
N LEU A 84 11.02 -15.90 -11.62
CA LEU A 84 10.49 -14.54 -11.64
C LEU A 84 10.08 -14.17 -13.06
N TRP A 85 8.85 -13.71 -13.21
CA TRP A 85 8.26 -13.30 -14.47
C TRP A 85 7.89 -11.82 -14.43
N GLU A 86 8.11 -11.11 -15.53
CA GLU A 86 7.50 -9.81 -15.80
C GLU A 86 6.39 -9.96 -16.82
N VAL A 87 5.25 -9.31 -16.55
CA VAL A 87 4.06 -9.38 -17.39
C VAL A 87 3.64 -8.00 -17.89
N THR A 88 3.32 -7.92 -19.17
CA THR A 88 2.74 -6.71 -19.79
C THR A 88 1.23 -6.85 -20.00
N ARG A 89 0.75 -8.09 -20.26
CA ARG A 89 -0.67 -8.40 -20.51
C ARG A 89 -1.10 -9.69 -19.81
N MET A 90 -1.88 -9.55 -18.75
CA MET A 90 -2.40 -10.67 -17.95
C MET A 90 -3.38 -11.57 -18.71
N SER A 91 -4.11 -11.02 -19.71
CA SER A 91 -5.09 -11.78 -20.52
C SER A 91 -4.49 -12.50 -21.73
N ASP A 92 -3.19 -12.41 -21.95
CA ASP A 92 -2.53 -13.04 -23.09
C ASP A 92 -2.52 -14.57 -22.93
N PRO A 93 -2.80 -15.35 -24.00
CA PRO A 93 -2.82 -16.81 -23.93
C PRO A 93 -1.51 -17.43 -23.44
N LEU A 94 -0.36 -16.87 -23.80
CA LEU A 94 0.94 -17.35 -23.31
C LEU A 94 1.09 -17.11 -21.80
N THR A 95 0.62 -15.94 -21.32
CA THR A 95 0.59 -15.66 -19.87
C THR A 95 -0.27 -16.67 -19.14
N LEU A 96 -1.49 -16.90 -19.60
CA LEU A 96 -2.40 -17.88 -18.99
C LEU A 96 -1.82 -19.29 -18.97
N ALA A 97 -1.29 -19.75 -20.11
CA ALA A 97 -0.70 -21.08 -20.22
C ALA A 97 0.50 -21.25 -19.27
N THR A 98 1.38 -20.24 -19.22
CA THR A 98 2.57 -20.28 -18.35
C THR A 98 2.20 -20.29 -16.87
N LEU A 99 1.28 -19.42 -16.44
CA LEU A 99 0.85 -19.37 -15.04
C LEU A 99 0.11 -20.65 -14.63
N SER A 100 -0.74 -21.19 -15.51
CA SER A 100 -1.45 -22.47 -15.28
C SER A 100 -0.50 -23.66 -15.15
N ALA A 101 0.61 -23.67 -15.86
CA ALA A 101 1.60 -24.75 -15.79
C ALA A 101 2.24 -24.91 -14.40
N TYR A 102 2.23 -23.85 -13.57
CA TYR A 102 2.67 -23.93 -12.17
C TYR A 102 1.71 -24.70 -11.26
N GLN A 103 0.45 -24.91 -11.67
CA GLN A 103 -0.59 -25.59 -10.88
C GLN A 103 -0.67 -25.06 -9.44
N PRO A 104 -0.85 -23.75 -9.24
CA PRO A 104 -0.92 -23.19 -7.90
C PRO A 104 -2.18 -23.62 -7.17
N ASP A 105 -2.07 -23.83 -5.86
CA ASP A 105 -3.23 -24.02 -4.99
C ASP A 105 -3.92 -22.68 -4.73
N VAL A 106 -3.13 -21.59 -4.56
CA VAL A 106 -3.60 -20.24 -4.29
C VAL A 106 -2.78 -19.25 -5.11
N ILE A 107 -3.42 -18.19 -5.62
CA ILE A 107 -2.72 -16.97 -6.04
C ILE A 107 -2.76 -15.99 -4.88
N CYS A 108 -1.60 -15.43 -4.51
CA CYS A 108 -1.49 -14.36 -3.52
C CYS A 108 -1.07 -13.07 -4.19
N VAL A 109 -1.80 -12.00 -3.92
CA VAL A 109 -1.54 -10.67 -4.47
C VAL A 109 -1.23 -9.71 -3.32
N ALA A 110 -0.13 -8.97 -3.46
CA ALA A 110 0.23 -7.89 -2.55
C ALA A 110 0.82 -6.74 -3.36
N CYS A 111 0.05 -5.70 -3.61
CA CYS A 111 0.41 -4.57 -4.44
C CYS A 111 0.74 -4.97 -5.90
N PHE A 112 -0.25 -4.96 -6.78
CA PHE A 112 -0.08 -5.32 -8.20
C PHE A 112 -0.84 -4.35 -9.10
N SER A 113 -0.15 -3.69 -10.01
CA SER A 113 -0.69 -2.54 -10.76
C SER A 113 -1.48 -2.89 -12.03
N LEU A 114 -1.58 -4.16 -12.40
CA LEU A 114 -2.38 -4.58 -13.54
C LEU A 114 -3.68 -5.22 -13.09
N ARG A 115 -4.76 -4.97 -13.83
CA ARG A 115 -6.00 -5.70 -13.63
C ARG A 115 -5.79 -7.19 -13.86
N ILE A 116 -6.24 -8.01 -12.92
CA ILE A 116 -6.17 -9.47 -12.98
C ILE A 116 -7.49 -9.98 -13.57
N PRO A 117 -7.46 -10.58 -14.78
CA PRO A 117 -8.70 -11.04 -15.43
C PRO A 117 -9.22 -12.32 -14.77
N ARG A 118 -10.54 -12.57 -14.90
CA ARG A 118 -11.22 -13.76 -14.39
C ARG A 118 -10.49 -15.07 -14.74
N ALA A 119 -9.97 -15.18 -15.97
CA ALA A 119 -9.25 -16.37 -16.40
C ALA A 119 -8.00 -16.67 -15.55
N VAL A 120 -7.31 -15.64 -15.04
CA VAL A 120 -6.18 -15.80 -14.11
C VAL A 120 -6.67 -16.13 -12.71
N LEU A 121 -7.72 -15.43 -12.23
CA LEU A 121 -8.31 -15.71 -10.91
C LEU A 121 -8.85 -17.15 -10.78
N ALA A 122 -9.23 -17.78 -11.91
CA ALA A 122 -9.72 -19.15 -11.96
C ALA A 122 -8.62 -20.22 -12.07
N ILE A 123 -7.35 -19.85 -12.18
CA ILE A 123 -6.24 -20.83 -12.26
C ILE A 123 -6.07 -21.62 -10.96
N PRO A 124 -6.02 -21.01 -9.77
CA PRO A 124 -5.78 -21.73 -8.54
C PRO A 124 -7.04 -22.48 -8.05
N ARG A 125 -6.87 -23.71 -7.53
CA ARG A 125 -8.00 -24.50 -7.06
C ARG A 125 -8.69 -23.96 -5.82
N LEU A 126 -8.00 -23.18 -4.97
CA LEU A 126 -8.55 -22.61 -3.73
C LEU A 126 -8.92 -21.14 -3.86
N GLY A 127 -8.63 -20.52 -5.02
CA GLY A 127 -8.92 -19.12 -5.30
C GLY A 127 -7.73 -18.19 -5.09
N SER A 128 -7.99 -16.90 -5.25
CA SER A 128 -6.98 -15.85 -5.21
C SER A 128 -7.22 -14.96 -4.00
N LEU A 129 -6.15 -14.61 -3.28
CA LEU A 129 -6.16 -13.73 -2.11
C LEU A 129 -5.47 -12.42 -2.44
N ASN A 130 -5.98 -11.31 -1.91
CA ASN A 130 -5.31 -10.02 -1.93
C ASN A 130 -5.05 -9.52 -0.51
N VAL A 131 -3.89 -8.86 -0.32
CA VAL A 131 -3.54 -8.11 0.89
C VAL A 131 -3.91 -6.66 0.67
N HIS A 132 -4.95 -6.21 1.35
CA HIS A 132 -5.47 -4.85 1.20
C HIS A 132 -5.26 -4.03 2.48
N PRO A 133 -4.55 -2.87 2.44
CA PRO A 133 -4.24 -2.10 3.64
C PRO A 133 -5.38 -1.16 4.03
N SER A 134 -6.55 -1.71 4.31
CA SER A 134 -7.68 -1.06 4.97
C SER A 134 -8.52 -2.07 5.74
N LEU A 135 -9.47 -1.58 6.54
CA LEU A 135 -10.54 -2.37 7.13
C LEU A 135 -11.72 -2.45 6.14
N LEU A 136 -11.64 -3.40 5.18
CA LEU A 136 -12.76 -3.63 4.26
C LEU A 136 -14.07 -3.91 5.05
N PRO A 137 -15.20 -3.41 4.53
CA PRO A 137 -15.46 -2.90 3.20
C PRO A 137 -15.11 -1.42 2.98
N ARG A 138 -14.55 -0.72 3.97
CA ARG A 138 -14.15 0.68 3.83
C ARG A 138 -12.84 0.81 3.07
N ASN A 139 -12.70 1.93 2.32
CA ASN A 139 -11.48 2.28 1.58
C ASN A 139 -11.07 1.19 0.57
N ARG A 140 -12.02 0.64 -0.20
CA ARG A 140 -11.71 -0.12 -1.41
C ARG A 140 -10.98 0.78 -2.41
N GLY A 141 -10.11 0.21 -3.23
CA GLY A 141 -9.40 0.94 -4.29
C GLY A 141 -7.88 0.97 -4.12
N PRO A 142 -7.16 1.70 -4.99
CA PRO A 142 -5.73 1.48 -5.19
C PRO A 142 -4.81 2.04 -4.08
N VAL A 143 -5.23 3.04 -3.31
CA VAL A 143 -4.36 3.73 -2.31
C VAL A 143 -5.09 4.01 -1.00
N PRO A 144 -5.59 2.98 -0.29
CA PRO A 144 -6.44 3.15 0.89
C PRO A 144 -5.77 3.92 2.04
N LEU A 145 -4.45 3.83 2.20
CA LEU A 145 -3.75 4.56 3.26
C LEU A 145 -3.79 6.08 3.06
N PHE A 146 -3.79 6.58 1.81
CA PHE A 146 -4.01 8.01 1.55
C PHE A 146 -5.36 8.45 2.10
N TRP A 147 -6.39 7.68 1.83
CA TRP A 147 -7.76 7.99 2.25
C TRP A 147 -7.94 7.86 3.76
N THR A 148 -7.24 6.93 4.41
CA THR A 148 -7.15 6.86 5.88
C THR A 148 -6.71 8.20 6.47
N PHE A 149 -5.66 8.83 5.92
CA PHE A 149 -5.22 10.15 6.36
C PHE A 149 -6.18 11.26 5.93
N ARG A 150 -6.71 11.18 4.71
CA ARG A 150 -7.64 12.19 4.18
C ARG A 150 -8.94 12.28 4.98
N GLU A 151 -9.42 11.17 5.50
CA GLU A 151 -10.60 11.08 6.36
C GLU A 151 -10.29 11.39 7.83
N GLY A 152 -9.03 11.54 8.20
CA GLY A 152 -8.61 11.77 9.59
C GLY A 152 -8.86 10.58 10.50
N SER A 153 -8.88 9.37 9.96
CA SER A 153 -9.17 8.15 10.70
C SER A 153 -8.17 7.93 11.84
N GLU A 154 -8.67 7.49 13.01
CA GLU A 154 -7.84 7.12 14.16
C GLU A 154 -7.33 5.68 14.06
N GLU A 155 -7.88 4.92 13.12
CA GLU A 155 -7.65 3.51 12.92
C GLU A 155 -7.69 3.18 11.43
N THR A 156 -6.86 2.24 11.00
CA THR A 156 -6.92 1.54 9.72
C THR A 156 -6.75 0.05 9.96
N GLY A 157 -6.34 -0.71 8.98
CA GLY A 157 -6.05 -2.12 9.18
C GLY A 157 -5.51 -2.79 7.93
N VAL A 158 -5.45 -4.11 8.01
CA VAL A 158 -5.14 -4.94 6.85
C VAL A 158 -6.20 -6.02 6.74
N THR A 159 -6.70 -6.21 5.54
CA THR A 159 -7.65 -7.26 5.19
C THR A 159 -7.03 -8.21 4.19
N ILE A 160 -7.15 -9.51 4.46
CA ILE A 160 -6.96 -10.57 3.47
C ILE A 160 -8.35 -10.95 2.97
N HIS A 161 -8.60 -10.74 1.68
CA HIS A 161 -9.88 -11.07 1.08
C HIS A 161 -9.73 -11.96 -0.16
N MET A 162 -10.77 -12.71 -0.49
CA MET A 162 -10.86 -13.42 -1.75
C MET A 162 -10.97 -12.39 -2.88
N MET A 163 -10.33 -12.66 -3.99
CA MET A 163 -10.47 -11.82 -5.18
C MET A 163 -11.62 -12.33 -6.05
N ASP A 164 -12.42 -11.40 -6.52
CA ASP A 164 -13.47 -11.58 -7.53
C ASP A 164 -13.26 -10.63 -8.72
N GLU A 165 -14.28 -10.43 -9.54
CA GLU A 165 -14.23 -9.52 -10.69
C GLU A 165 -14.38 -8.04 -10.32
N GLY A 166 -14.84 -7.76 -9.10
CA GLY A 166 -14.98 -6.41 -8.55
C GLY A 166 -13.67 -5.84 -8.01
N MET A 167 -13.75 -4.61 -7.53
CA MET A 167 -12.60 -3.97 -6.90
C MET A 167 -12.70 -4.14 -5.38
N ASP A 168 -11.85 -5.00 -4.82
CA ASP A 168 -11.72 -5.28 -3.40
C ASP A 168 -13.06 -5.70 -2.72
N SER A 169 -14.00 -6.31 -3.48
CA SER A 169 -15.36 -6.64 -3.06
C SER A 169 -15.55 -8.07 -2.57
N GLY A 170 -14.59 -8.96 -2.79
CA GLY A 170 -14.68 -10.36 -2.40
C GLY A 170 -14.67 -10.59 -0.88
N ASP A 171 -15.06 -11.79 -0.48
CA ASP A 171 -15.22 -12.18 0.92
C ASP A 171 -13.96 -11.94 1.75
N ILE A 172 -14.12 -11.35 2.93
CA ILE A 172 -13.06 -11.20 3.93
C ILE A 172 -12.74 -12.58 4.53
N VAL A 173 -11.45 -12.91 4.58
CA VAL A 173 -10.96 -14.16 5.19
C VAL A 173 -10.23 -13.87 6.51
N ALA A 174 -9.46 -12.79 6.57
CA ALA A 174 -8.80 -12.34 7.79
C ALA A 174 -8.70 -10.82 7.80
N GLN A 175 -8.74 -10.23 8.99
CA GLN A 175 -8.62 -8.79 9.16
C GLN A 175 -7.97 -8.46 10.51
N GLU A 176 -7.14 -7.42 10.53
CA GLU A 176 -6.52 -6.91 11.77
C GLU A 176 -6.51 -5.37 11.74
N ALA A 177 -7.03 -4.78 12.82
CA ALA A 177 -7.07 -3.32 13.00
C ALA A 177 -5.70 -2.79 13.48
N ILE A 178 -5.37 -1.58 13.04
CA ILE A 178 -4.10 -0.90 13.30
C ILE A 178 -4.40 0.54 13.71
N PRO A 179 -3.97 1.01 14.89
CA PRO A 179 -4.10 2.41 15.25
C PRO A 179 -3.25 3.29 14.32
N VAL A 180 -3.75 4.51 14.05
CA VAL A 180 -3.04 5.54 13.29
C VAL A 180 -2.61 6.64 14.26
N PRO A 181 -1.41 6.52 14.89
CA PRO A 181 -0.93 7.51 15.86
C PRO A 181 -0.70 8.87 15.20
N ASP A 182 -0.80 9.93 16.01
CA ASP A 182 -0.44 11.27 15.57
C ASP A 182 1.03 11.32 15.13
N GLY A 183 1.28 11.98 14.00
CA GLY A 183 2.64 12.14 13.47
C GLY A 183 3.19 10.94 12.67
N ILE A 184 2.44 9.84 12.55
CA ILE A 184 2.89 8.72 11.71
C ILE A 184 2.94 9.15 10.24
N SER A 185 4.02 8.76 9.52
CA SER A 185 4.13 9.00 8.08
C SER A 185 3.46 7.88 7.27
N TYR A 186 3.11 8.18 6.01
CA TYR A 186 2.61 7.19 5.05
C TYR A 186 3.52 5.95 4.98
N SER A 187 4.81 6.18 4.79
CA SER A 187 5.78 5.08 4.64
C SER A 187 5.90 4.21 5.89
N THR A 188 5.82 4.81 7.07
CA THR A 188 5.84 4.05 8.34
C THR A 188 4.58 3.21 8.49
N LEU A 189 3.41 3.78 8.19
CA LEU A 189 2.14 3.05 8.24
C LEU A 189 2.09 1.94 7.18
N GLU A 190 2.60 2.20 5.98
CA GLU A 190 2.71 1.21 4.90
C GLU A 190 3.56 0.00 5.31
N VAL A 191 4.74 0.23 5.91
CA VAL A 191 5.62 -0.84 6.40
C VAL A 191 4.93 -1.66 7.49
N LEU A 192 4.21 -1.01 8.40
CA LEU A 192 3.45 -1.68 9.45
C LEU A 192 2.34 -2.55 8.86
N CYS A 193 1.55 -2.01 7.95
CA CYS A 193 0.51 -2.76 7.23
C CYS A 193 1.09 -3.93 6.43
N ALA A 194 2.23 -3.74 5.77
CA ALA A 194 2.89 -4.79 5.00
C ALA A 194 3.35 -5.95 5.88
N ALA A 195 3.93 -5.66 7.05
CA ALA A 195 4.38 -6.69 8.00
C ALA A 195 3.21 -7.49 8.58
N ILE A 196 2.13 -6.81 8.99
CA ILE A 196 0.91 -7.45 9.48
C ILE A 196 0.24 -8.25 8.37
N GLY A 197 0.11 -7.66 7.17
CA GLY A 197 -0.49 -8.30 6.01
C GLY A 197 0.23 -9.57 5.58
N GLY A 198 1.56 -9.57 5.61
CA GLY A 198 2.35 -10.77 5.31
C GLY A 198 2.07 -11.91 6.27
N ARG A 199 2.04 -11.63 7.58
CA ARG A 199 1.72 -12.61 8.61
C ARG A 199 0.29 -13.15 8.48
N LEU A 200 -0.68 -12.27 8.25
CA LEU A 200 -2.07 -12.66 8.02
C LEU A 200 -2.20 -13.52 6.76
N LEU A 201 -1.57 -13.12 5.65
CA LEU A 201 -1.61 -13.85 4.39
C LEU A 201 -1.07 -15.28 4.55
N ALA A 202 0.09 -15.44 5.17
CA ALA A 202 0.71 -16.74 5.37
C ALA A 202 -0.19 -17.69 6.20
N ARG A 203 -0.80 -17.18 7.28
CA ARG A 203 -1.77 -17.91 8.07
C ARG A 203 -3.00 -18.30 7.24
N THR A 204 -3.57 -17.34 6.50
CA THR A 204 -4.76 -17.55 5.67
C THR A 204 -4.55 -18.59 4.58
N VAL A 205 -3.36 -18.63 3.95
CA VAL A 205 -3.02 -19.65 2.95
C VAL A 205 -3.07 -21.05 3.55
N TRP A 206 -2.56 -21.25 4.77
CA TRP A 206 -2.63 -22.54 5.45
C TRP A 206 -4.06 -22.91 5.88
N GLU A 207 -4.84 -21.93 6.37
CA GLU A 207 -6.25 -22.14 6.73
C GLU A 207 -7.08 -22.56 5.51
N LEU A 208 -6.90 -21.87 4.37
CA LEU A 208 -7.54 -22.26 3.10
C LEU A 208 -7.12 -23.66 2.65
N TYR A 209 -5.83 -23.97 2.74
CA TYR A 209 -5.30 -25.26 2.30
C TYR A 209 -5.86 -26.44 3.12
N ARG A 210 -6.12 -26.21 4.41
CA ARG A 210 -6.73 -27.18 5.33
C ARG A 210 -8.26 -27.22 5.28
N GLY A 211 -8.89 -26.28 4.57
CA GLY A 211 -10.33 -26.13 4.57
C GLY A 211 -10.90 -25.53 5.86
N GLU A 212 -10.10 -24.82 6.63
CA GLU A 212 -10.42 -24.19 7.90
C GLU A 212 -10.81 -22.70 7.76
N ALA A 213 -10.53 -22.09 6.62
CA ALA A 213 -10.77 -20.66 6.38
C ALA A 213 -12.27 -20.34 6.39
N VAL A 214 -12.63 -19.33 7.17
CA VAL A 214 -13.99 -18.77 7.19
C VAL A 214 -14.03 -17.59 6.25
N ARG A 215 -15.05 -17.51 5.40
CA ARG A 215 -15.27 -16.40 4.46
C ARG A 215 -16.48 -15.59 4.91
N ILE A 216 -16.32 -14.28 5.00
CA ILE A 216 -17.36 -13.37 5.45
C ILE A 216 -17.65 -12.40 4.30
N ALA A 217 -18.88 -12.44 3.79
CA ALA A 217 -19.31 -11.48 2.76
C ALA A 217 -19.22 -10.05 3.29
N GLN A 218 -18.75 -9.13 2.46
CA GLN A 218 -18.68 -7.70 2.82
C GLN A 218 -20.10 -7.09 2.84
N ASP A 219 -20.38 -6.22 3.83
CA ASP A 219 -21.63 -5.44 3.84
C ASP A 219 -21.47 -4.25 2.90
N GLU A 220 -22.20 -4.26 1.79
CA GLU A 220 -22.18 -3.18 0.79
C GLU A 220 -22.66 -1.83 1.34
N LYS A 221 -23.45 -1.81 2.41
CA LYS A 221 -23.92 -0.56 3.04
C LYS A 221 -22.79 0.18 3.78
N GLU A 222 -21.79 -0.55 4.25
CA GLU A 222 -20.63 -0.02 4.96
C GLU A 222 -19.44 0.23 4.01
N SER A 223 -19.61 -0.08 2.71
CA SER A 223 -18.52 0.03 1.74
C SER A 223 -18.25 1.47 1.32
N SER A 224 -16.97 1.78 1.14
CA SER A 224 -16.54 2.98 0.41
C SER A 224 -15.50 2.61 -0.64
N TYR A 225 -15.46 3.37 -1.74
CA TYR A 225 -14.51 3.21 -2.83
C TYR A 225 -13.86 4.54 -3.15
N HIS A 226 -12.55 4.52 -3.29
CA HIS A 226 -11.76 5.69 -3.67
C HIS A 226 -10.79 5.34 -4.81
N SER A 227 -10.67 6.24 -5.78
CA SER A 227 -9.70 6.16 -6.86
C SER A 227 -8.30 6.60 -6.40
N PHE A 228 -7.36 6.69 -7.34
CA PHE A 228 -6.12 7.43 -7.08
C PHE A 228 -6.43 8.89 -6.76
N PRO A 229 -5.73 9.48 -5.76
CA PRO A 229 -5.94 10.88 -5.40
C PRO A 229 -5.57 11.82 -6.55
N GLU A 230 -6.42 12.82 -6.73
CA GLU A 230 -6.24 13.91 -7.68
C GLU A 230 -5.70 15.17 -6.97
N GLU A 231 -5.37 16.22 -7.72
CA GLU A 231 -4.88 17.49 -7.14
C GLU A 231 -5.83 18.08 -6.10
N ALA A 232 -7.15 17.94 -6.31
CA ALA A 232 -8.17 18.41 -5.39
C ALA A 232 -8.10 17.70 -4.02
N ASP A 233 -7.66 16.45 -3.97
CA ASP A 233 -7.56 15.68 -2.74
C ASP A 233 -6.41 16.13 -1.83
N TYR A 234 -5.46 16.91 -2.36
CA TYR A 234 -4.40 17.54 -1.57
C TYR A 234 -4.77 18.92 -1.04
N ARG A 235 -5.99 19.43 -1.34
CA ARG A 235 -6.51 20.68 -0.82
C ARG A 235 -7.18 20.47 0.54
N VAL A 236 -6.82 21.28 1.50
CA VAL A 236 -7.30 21.21 2.88
C VAL A 236 -8.04 22.50 3.22
N PRO A 237 -9.38 22.45 3.36
CA PRO A 237 -10.16 23.57 3.86
C PRO A 237 -9.95 23.70 5.38
N VAL A 238 -8.97 24.49 5.81
CA VAL A 238 -8.57 24.56 7.23
C VAL A 238 -9.69 25.00 8.15
N ALA A 239 -10.63 25.81 7.66
CA ALA A 239 -11.81 26.25 8.40
C ALA A 239 -12.82 25.11 8.70
N GLU A 240 -12.74 23.99 7.97
CA GLU A 240 -13.64 22.85 8.14
C GLU A 240 -13.01 21.72 8.95
N TRP A 241 -11.67 21.62 8.97
CA TRP A 241 -10.94 20.56 9.63
C TRP A 241 -10.40 20.98 10.99
N SER A 242 -10.32 20.04 11.95
CA SER A 242 -9.61 20.28 13.21
C SER A 242 -8.09 20.34 12.97
N ALA A 243 -7.38 21.07 13.82
CA ALA A 243 -5.92 21.16 13.76
C ALA A 243 -5.22 19.78 13.83
N LYS A 244 -5.77 18.87 14.64
CA LYS A 244 -5.29 17.46 14.71
C LYS A 244 -5.42 16.76 13.35
N HIS A 245 -6.56 16.92 12.66
CA HIS A 245 -6.79 16.30 11.35
C HIS A 245 -5.83 16.86 10.30
N VAL A 246 -5.68 18.20 10.24
CA VAL A 246 -4.71 18.85 9.35
C VAL A 246 -3.29 18.35 9.64
N TYR A 247 -2.90 18.29 10.91
CA TYR A 247 -1.60 17.76 11.34
C TYR A 247 -1.37 16.32 10.88
N LYS A 248 -2.31 15.41 11.17
CA LYS A 248 -2.23 14.01 10.76
C LYS A 248 -2.11 13.85 9.24
N PHE A 249 -2.89 14.62 8.49
CA PHE A 249 -2.86 14.58 7.03
C PHE A 249 -1.52 15.04 6.46
N ILE A 250 -0.96 16.16 6.96
CA ILE A 250 0.34 16.65 6.49
C ILE A 250 1.46 15.66 6.88
N CYS A 251 1.49 15.16 8.12
CA CYS A 251 2.45 14.13 8.53
C CYS A 251 2.36 12.87 7.67
N GLY A 252 1.13 12.43 7.39
CA GLY A 252 0.87 11.24 6.60
C GLY A 252 1.35 11.38 5.16
N VAL A 253 0.84 12.35 4.43
CA VAL A 253 0.98 12.36 2.97
C VAL A 253 1.83 13.50 2.40
N GLY A 254 2.29 14.46 3.21
CA GLY A 254 3.04 15.61 2.73
C GLY A 254 4.34 15.27 1.99
N MET A 255 4.95 14.13 2.31
CA MET A 255 6.15 13.62 1.63
C MET A 255 5.87 12.50 0.63
N TRP A 256 4.62 12.01 0.56
CA TRP A 256 4.25 10.89 -0.30
C TRP A 256 3.89 11.32 -1.72
N GLY A 257 3.21 12.46 -1.86
CA GLY A 257 2.73 12.96 -3.16
C GLY A 257 3.15 14.41 -3.45
N GLY A 258 2.21 15.18 -3.97
CA GLY A 258 2.35 16.62 -4.18
C GLY A 258 2.37 17.43 -2.87
N PRO A 259 2.66 18.74 -2.94
CA PRO A 259 2.48 19.63 -1.80
C PRO A 259 1.01 19.67 -1.40
N ILE A 260 0.76 19.73 -0.08
CA ILE A 260 -0.58 19.96 0.44
C ILE A 260 -0.90 21.44 0.37
N THR A 261 -2.08 21.76 -0.11
CA THR A 261 -2.57 23.12 -0.27
C THR A 261 -3.53 23.44 0.87
N LEU A 262 -3.11 24.31 1.79
CA LEU A 262 -3.98 24.83 2.86
C LEU A 262 -4.76 26.04 2.33
N GLU A 263 -6.07 25.97 2.34
CA GLU A 263 -6.97 27.02 1.87
C GLU A 263 -7.45 27.87 3.05
N LEU A 264 -7.01 29.12 3.09
CA LEU A 264 -7.46 30.16 4.00
C LEU A 264 -8.43 31.09 3.23
N GLU A 265 -9.16 31.95 3.94
CA GLU A 265 -10.13 32.85 3.32
C GLU A 265 -9.51 33.81 2.30
N ASP A 266 -8.29 34.30 2.56
CA ASP A 266 -7.62 35.35 1.79
C ASP A 266 -6.38 34.85 1.02
N LYS A 267 -5.93 33.61 1.26
CA LYS A 267 -4.71 33.08 0.63
C LYS A 267 -4.63 31.55 0.61
N ILE A 268 -3.71 31.06 -0.17
CA ILE A 268 -3.36 29.65 -0.30
C ILE A 268 -1.91 29.45 0.14
N ILE A 269 -1.64 28.44 0.94
CA ILE A 269 -0.31 28.11 1.44
C ILE A 269 0.00 26.65 1.07
N GLN A 270 1.12 26.43 0.38
CA GLN A 270 1.58 25.09 0.07
C GLN A 270 2.58 24.61 1.11
N VAL A 271 2.36 23.42 1.64
CA VAL A 271 3.20 22.80 2.67
C VAL A 271 3.51 21.35 2.35
N ARG A 272 4.64 20.85 2.85
CA ARG A 272 4.98 19.43 2.86
C ARG A 272 5.22 18.89 4.25
N GLN A 273 5.41 19.79 5.22
CA GLN A 273 5.74 19.47 6.59
C GLN A 273 4.90 20.28 7.55
N VAL A 274 4.71 19.74 8.72
CA VAL A 274 4.03 20.37 9.85
C VAL A 274 4.90 20.23 11.09
N ILE A 275 4.82 21.19 11.99
CA ILE A 275 5.62 21.21 13.23
C ILE A 275 4.85 20.57 14.36
N SER A 276 3.64 21.12 14.63
CA SER A 276 2.80 20.66 15.73
C SER A 276 1.36 21.17 15.55
N TYR A 277 0.49 20.79 16.46
CA TYR A 277 -0.84 21.36 16.57
C TYR A 277 -1.16 21.67 18.04
N SER A 278 -2.12 22.56 18.27
CA SER A 278 -2.63 22.88 19.59
C SER A 278 -4.16 22.86 19.59
N HIS A 279 -4.76 22.35 20.65
CA HIS A 279 -6.20 22.40 20.88
C HIS A 279 -6.65 23.70 21.55
N GLU A 280 -5.70 24.46 22.12
CA GLU A 280 -6.04 25.65 22.88
C GLU A 280 -6.12 26.90 22.00
N ASP A 281 -7.19 27.66 22.16
CA ASP A 281 -7.33 29.01 21.57
C ASP A 281 -6.42 30.07 22.26
N VAL A 282 -5.63 29.64 23.25
CA VAL A 282 -4.77 30.50 24.12
C VAL A 282 -3.68 31.24 23.35
N ILE A 283 -3.48 30.92 22.09
CA ILE A 283 -2.30 31.36 21.38
C ILE A 283 -2.46 32.76 20.78
N MET A 284 -3.71 33.25 20.50
CA MET A 284 -3.89 34.44 19.65
C MET A 284 -5.12 35.28 19.94
N LEU A 285 -5.05 36.53 19.47
CA LEU A 285 -6.19 37.44 19.36
C LEU A 285 -7.28 36.76 18.49
N GLU A 286 -8.50 36.76 18.98
CA GLU A 286 -9.67 35.99 18.47
C GLU A 286 -10.07 36.27 17.01
N SER A 287 -9.40 37.17 16.29
CA SER A 287 -9.79 37.63 14.95
C SER A 287 -8.87 37.24 13.81
N GLU A 288 -7.73 36.58 14.05
CA GLU A 288 -6.76 36.32 12.99
C GLU A 288 -6.83 34.87 12.48
N ALA A 289 -6.88 34.69 11.13
CA ALA A 289 -6.85 33.37 10.50
C ALA A 289 -5.50 32.68 10.59
N TYR A 290 -4.43 33.46 10.78
CA TYR A 290 -3.05 32.95 10.94
C TYR A 290 -2.16 33.97 11.66
N CYS A 291 -1.05 33.48 12.24
CA CYS A 291 -0.03 34.34 12.84
C CYS A 291 1.38 33.79 12.63
N GLN A 292 2.36 34.67 12.59
CA GLN A 292 3.75 34.30 12.54
C GLN A 292 4.39 34.32 13.92
N ARG A 293 5.12 33.24 14.28
CA ARG A 293 5.92 33.12 15.49
C ARG A 293 7.32 32.65 15.12
N GLY A 294 8.25 33.58 15.03
CA GLY A 294 9.62 33.27 14.58
C GLY A 294 9.62 32.66 13.17
N SER A 295 10.14 31.47 13.04
CA SER A 295 10.17 30.68 11.78
C SER A 295 8.92 29.84 11.52
N GLU A 296 7.91 29.98 12.32
CA GLU A 296 6.66 29.20 12.24
C GLU A 296 5.49 30.09 11.81
N LEU A 297 4.62 29.52 10.98
CA LEU A 297 3.32 30.08 10.65
C LEU A 297 2.25 29.21 11.32
N TRP A 298 1.50 29.81 12.23
CA TRP A 298 0.38 29.16 12.90
C TRP A 298 -0.91 29.53 12.19
N ILE A 299 -1.69 28.53 11.82
CA ILE A 299 -2.91 28.64 11.03
C ILE A 299 -4.08 28.17 11.89
N ARG A 300 -5.13 28.98 11.96
CA ARG A 300 -6.35 28.65 12.66
C ARG A 300 -7.14 27.61 11.87
N CYS A 301 -7.55 26.55 12.56
CA CYS A 301 -8.40 25.49 12.03
C CYS A 301 -9.82 25.62 12.63
N LYS A 302 -10.75 24.76 12.20
CA LYS A 302 -12.09 24.68 12.80
C LYS A 302 -12.05 24.54 14.33
N VAL A 303 -11.09 23.76 14.81
CA VAL A 303 -10.80 23.58 16.25
C VAL A 303 -9.28 23.54 16.38
N GLY A 304 -8.72 24.50 17.15
CA GLY A 304 -7.30 24.60 17.43
C GLY A 304 -6.47 25.24 16.30
N TRP A 305 -5.16 25.11 16.43
CA TRP A 305 -4.15 25.74 15.57
C TRP A 305 -3.12 24.72 15.08
N VAL A 306 -2.71 24.82 13.83
CA VAL A 306 -1.63 24.02 13.25
C VAL A 306 -0.42 24.89 12.92
N GLY A 307 0.77 24.51 13.38
CA GLY A 307 2.03 25.17 13.11
C GLY A 307 2.77 24.52 11.92
N VAL A 308 3.08 25.31 10.90
CA VAL A 308 3.86 24.89 9.74
C VAL A 308 5.14 25.73 9.60
N PRO A 309 6.21 25.22 8.96
CA PRO A 309 7.39 26.02 8.67
C PRO A 309 7.03 27.23 7.82
N ASN A 310 7.47 28.44 8.22
CA ASN A 310 7.28 29.63 7.41
C ASN A 310 8.28 29.67 6.26
N MET A 311 7.89 29.16 5.11
CA MET A 311 8.71 29.11 3.89
C MET A 311 9.01 30.50 3.28
N LEU A 312 8.28 31.54 3.71
CA LEU A 312 8.51 32.93 3.24
C LEU A 312 9.80 33.53 3.79
N SER A 313 10.44 32.94 4.79
CA SER A 313 11.69 33.40 5.39
C SER A 313 12.97 32.82 4.73
N VAL A 314 12.84 32.02 3.67
CA VAL A 314 13.96 31.28 3.05
C VAL A 314 14.26 31.73 1.61
N LEU A 315 13.64 32.79 1.13
CA LEU A 315 14.08 33.45 -0.11
C LEU A 315 14.95 34.66 0.26
N PRO A 316 16.23 34.67 -0.14
CA PRO A 316 17.14 35.78 0.10
C PRO A 316 16.73 37.03 -0.69
#